data_ad1d7bb51d7cc93aa88c62fbf849924c
#
_entry.id   ad1d7bb51d7cc93aa88c62fbf849924c
#
_cell.length_a   1.000
_cell.length_b   1.000
_cell.length_c   1.000
_cell.angle_alpha   90.00
_cell.angle_beta   90.00
_cell.angle_gamma   90.00
#
_symmetry.space_group_name_H-M   'P 1'
#
loop_
_entity.id
_entity.type
_entity.pdbx_description
1 polymer ?
#
loop_
_entity_poly.entity_id
_entity_poly.type
_entity_poly.pdbx_seq_one_letter_code
_entity_poly.pdbx_strand_id
1 'polypeptide(L)'
;MAQTAAHLVDHVIPTVAVRQWVISVPKRLRGMLADRPEAVSALTKIFLDEIERLLCAAAGATPAPKTAAAARPRLGAVSFLHRFGSALNRHVHLHACVTDGVFMPPATGSASDAPPAFLPARPINPADLAAVTEKVRRRVIHWFRLTRLLDTAAAADMLTWENSGFSIDASVRIALIDRDVPSYFHSLEHLLRYCARPPFALERLSVTRGADGQI
;
A
#
# COMPACT_ATOMS: atom_id res chain seq x y z
N MET A 1 -17.81 -6.22 -6.17
CA MET A 1 -16.63 -6.67 -5.41
C MET A 1 -15.99 -7.91 -5.99
N ALA A 2 -16.71 -9.03 -6.15
CA ALA A 2 -16.15 -10.23 -6.78
C ALA A 2 -15.63 -9.94 -8.20
N GLN A 3 -16.41 -9.24 -9.03
CA GLN A 3 -16.01 -8.85 -10.39
C GLN A 3 -14.74 -8.00 -10.43
N THR A 4 -14.57 -7.06 -9.49
CA THR A 4 -13.35 -6.23 -9.42
C THR A 4 -12.13 -7.07 -9.04
N ALA A 5 -12.27 -7.98 -8.07
CA ALA A 5 -11.17 -8.86 -7.67
C ALA A 5 -10.77 -9.82 -8.80
N ALA A 6 -11.74 -10.45 -9.45
CA ALA A 6 -11.50 -11.29 -10.61
C ALA A 6 -10.81 -10.51 -11.74
N HIS A 7 -11.30 -9.33 -12.10
CA HIS A 7 -10.66 -8.48 -13.11
C HIS A 7 -9.20 -8.14 -12.78
N LEU A 8 -8.90 -7.83 -11.51
CA LEU A 8 -7.53 -7.54 -11.09
C LEU A 8 -6.62 -8.77 -11.22
N VAL A 9 -7.13 -9.95 -10.89
CA VAL A 9 -6.40 -11.22 -11.00
C VAL A 9 -6.18 -11.62 -12.46
N ASP A 10 -7.22 -11.49 -13.29
CA ASP A 10 -7.19 -12.00 -14.65
C ASP A 10 -6.45 -11.08 -15.62
N HIS A 11 -6.42 -9.76 -15.36
CA HIS A 11 -6.01 -8.77 -16.36
C HIS A 11 -4.98 -7.74 -15.87
N VAL A 12 -4.77 -7.58 -14.57
CA VAL A 12 -3.95 -6.47 -14.03
C VAL A 12 -2.71 -6.96 -13.31
N ILE A 13 -2.86 -7.93 -12.40
CA ILE A 13 -1.74 -8.41 -11.58
C ILE A 13 -1.05 -9.54 -12.33
N PRO A 14 0.24 -9.38 -12.65
CA PRO A 14 0.99 -10.46 -13.32
C PRO A 14 1.17 -11.66 -12.38
N THR A 15 1.41 -12.84 -12.98
CA THR A 15 1.62 -14.10 -12.25
C THR A 15 3.01 -14.14 -11.60
N VAL A 16 3.17 -13.33 -10.54
CA VAL A 16 4.39 -13.22 -9.72
C VAL A 16 3.98 -13.24 -8.24
N ALA A 17 4.93 -13.46 -7.34
CA ALA A 17 4.64 -13.35 -5.91
C ALA A 17 4.12 -11.96 -5.56
N VAL A 18 3.06 -11.91 -4.76
CA VAL A 18 2.40 -10.68 -4.28
C VAL A 18 2.41 -10.67 -2.75
N ARG A 19 2.65 -9.51 -2.18
CA ARG A 19 2.61 -9.29 -0.73
C ARG A 19 1.61 -8.18 -0.40
N GLN A 20 0.78 -8.43 0.60
CA GLN A 20 -0.05 -7.39 1.18
C GLN A 20 0.79 -6.54 2.15
N TRP A 21 0.71 -5.25 1.98
CA TRP A 21 1.25 -4.26 2.89
C TRP A 21 0.11 -3.45 3.49
N VAL A 22 0.11 -3.32 4.81
CA VAL A 22 -0.92 -2.54 5.53
C VAL A 22 -0.23 -1.47 6.34
N ILE A 23 -0.67 -0.21 6.18
CA ILE A 23 -0.18 0.87 7.02
C ILE A 23 -1.31 1.45 7.86
N SER A 24 -1.08 1.58 9.16
CA SER A 24 -1.89 2.34 10.10
C SER A 24 -1.12 3.55 10.60
N VAL A 25 -1.85 4.63 10.87
CA VAL A 25 -1.27 5.90 11.33
C VAL A 25 -1.79 6.29 12.72
N PRO A 26 -1.06 7.16 13.47
CA PRO A 26 -1.48 7.63 14.78
C PRO A 26 -2.86 8.28 14.76
N LYS A 27 -3.61 8.14 15.85
CA LYS A 27 -4.96 8.72 16.00
C LYS A 27 -5.00 10.22 15.67
N ARG A 28 -3.95 10.96 16.03
CA ARG A 28 -3.81 12.40 15.77
C ARG A 28 -3.90 12.77 14.29
N LEU A 29 -3.41 11.91 13.38
CA LEU A 29 -3.43 12.17 11.95
C LEU A 29 -4.70 11.69 11.26
N ARG A 30 -5.49 10.79 11.88
CA ARG A 30 -6.62 10.12 11.22
C ARG A 30 -7.73 11.08 10.80
N GLY A 31 -8.04 12.09 11.60
CA GLY A 31 -9.03 13.12 11.24
C GLY A 31 -8.60 13.89 10.00
N MET A 32 -7.34 14.37 10.00
CA MET A 32 -6.80 15.11 8.87
C MET A 32 -6.74 14.27 7.57
N LEU A 33 -6.44 12.98 7.68
CA LEU A 33 -6.48 12.06 6.54
C LEU A 33 -7.91 11.77 6.06
N ALA A 34 -8.88 11.71 6.98
CA ALA A 34 -10.27 11.47 6.61
C ALA A 34 -10.87 12.62 5.79
N ASP A 35 -10.49 13.85 6.12
CA ASP A 35 -11.08 15.07 5.59
C ASP A 35 -10.29 15.68 4.41
N ARG A 36 -9.09 15.14 4.08
CA ARG A 36 -8.17 15.73 3.09
C ARG A 36 -7.63 14.69 2.10
N PRO A 37 -8.15 14.65 0.88
CA PRO A 37 -7.69 13.72 -0.17
C PRO A 37 -6.21 13.88 -0.52
N GLU A 38 -5.67 15.10 -0.44
CA GLU A 38 -4.26 15.38 -0.69
C GLU A 38 -3.34 14.74 0.36
N ALA A 39 -3.79 14.66 1.63
CA ALA A 39 -3.04 13.99 2.69
C ALA A 39 -3.02 12.47 2.49
N VAL A 40 -4.14 11.90 2.03
CA VAL A 40 -4.21 10.48 1.65
C VAL A 40 -3.29 10.19 0.47
N SER A 41 -3.31 11.03 -0.56
CA SER A 41 -2.44 10.89 -1.74
C SER A 41 -0.96 10.96 -1.35
N ALA A 42 -0.61 11.88 -0.46
CA ALA A 42 0.76 12.01 0.05
C ALA A 42 1.18 10.78 0.88
N LEU A 43 0.30 10.30 1.79
CA LEU A 43 0.56 9.08 2.56
C LEU A 43 0.79 7.88 1.63
N THR A 44 -0.12 7.68 0.65
CA THR A 44 -0.03 6.58 -0.32
C THR A 44 1.28 6.65 -1.09
N LYS A 45 1.61 7.84 -1.63
CA LYS A 45 2.85 8.03 -2.38
C LYS A 45 4.09 7.77 -1.52
N ILE A 46 4.16 8.32 -0.31
CA ILE A 46 5.30 8.12 0.61
C ILE A 46 5.45 6.64 0.94
N PHE A 47 4.35 5.97 1.23
CA PHE A 47 4.33 4.56 1.59
C PHE A 47 4.85 3.68 0.44
N LEU A 48 4.29 3.83 -0.76
CA LEU A 48 4.72 3.07 -1.92
C LEU A 48 6.14 3.39 -2.36
N ASP A 49 6.59 4.65 -2.26
CA ASP A 49 7.98 5.05 -2.54
C ASP A 49 8.98 4.32 -1.61
N GLU A 50 8.67 4.16 -0.31
CA GLU A 50 9.57 3.45 0.61
C GLU A 50 9.56 1.95 0.39
N ILE A 51 8.41 1.36 0.04
CA ILE A 51 8.34 -0.05 -0.36
C ILE A 51 9.16 -0.27 -1.64
N GLU A 52 9.02 0.59 -2.65
CA GLU A 52 9.79 0.49 -3.91
C GLU A 52 11.30 0.53 -3.63
N ARG A 53 11.76 1.44 -2.75
CA ARG A 53 13.18 1.51 -2.38
C ARG A 53 13.66 0.24 -1.70
N LEU A 54 12.87 -0.30 -0.78
CA LEU A 54 13.20 -1.56 -0.12
C LEU A 54 13.28 -2.71 -1.14
N LEU A 55 12.26 -2.84 -2.00
CA LEU A 55 12.20 -3.92 -2.99
C LEU A 55 13.31 -3.81 -4.03
N CYS A 56 13.66 -2.60 -4.49
CA CYS A 56 14.82 -2.40 -5.35
C CYS A 56 16.11 -2.88 -4.69
N ALA A 57 16.35 -2.50 -3.44
CA ALA A 57 17.53 -2.95 -2.70
C ALA A 57 17.52 -4.47 -2.46
N ALA A 58 16.36 -5.04 -2.12
CA ALA A 58 16.19 -6.46 -1.85
C ALA A 58 16.30 -7.32 -3.13
N ALA A 59 16.01 -6.76 -4.31
CA ALA A 59 16.19 -7.40 -5.61
C ALA A 59 17.58 -7.18 -6.21
N GLY A 60 18.48 -6.45 -5.53
CA GLY A 60 19.80 -6.10 -6.06
C GLY A 60 19.72 -5.14 -7.27
N ALA A 61 18.58 -4.49 -7.47
CA ALA A 61 18.39 -3.54 -8.55
C ALA A 61 19.06 -2.20 -8.16
N THR A 62 20.08 -1.80 -8.89
CA THR A 62 20.77 -0.53 -8.67
C THR A 62 19.86 0.62 -9.08
N PRO A 63 19.59 1.61 -8.21
CA PRO A 63 18.87 2.81 -8.61
C PRO A 63 19.63 3.51 -9.75
N ALA A 64 18.99 3.69 -10.91
CA ALA A 64 19.57 4.49 -11.97
C ALA A 64 19.80 5.94 -11.48
N PRO A 65 20.88 6.61 -11.90
CA PRO A 65 21.12 8.01 -11.57
C PRO A 65 19.89 8.87 -11.94
N LYS A 66 19.56 9.86 -11.14
CA LYS A 66 18.39 10.75 -11.37
C LYS A 66 18.39 11.47 -12.72
N THR A 67 19.54 11.54 -13.37
CA THR A 67 19.77 12.16 -14.67
C THR A 67 19.46 11.27 -15.87
N ALA A 68 19.31 9.96 -15.66
CA ALA A 68 18.94 9.05 -16.73
C ALA A 68 17.41 9.01 -16.86
N ALA A 69 16.84 9.48 -17.98
CA ALA A 69 15.47 9.20 -18.39
C ALA A 69 15.24 7.70 -18.62
N ALA A 70 16.27 6.88 -18.43
CA ALA A 70 16.34 5.47 -18.68
C ALA A 70 15.80 4.64 -17.51
N ALA A 71 15.07 3.64 -17.86
CA ALA A 71 14.97 2.29 -17.29
C ALA A 71 15.11 2.17 -15.76
N ARG A 72 14.22 2.83 -15.02
CA ARG A 72 14.18 2.75 -13.54
C ARG A 72 13.32 1.56 -13.09
N PRO A 73 13.81 0.70 -12.16
CA PRO A 73 12.99 -0.36 -11.58
C PRO A 73 11.72 0.18 -10.97
N ARG A 74 10.59 -0.52 -11.16
CA ARG A 74 9.29 -0.13 -10.64
C ARG A 74 8.59 -1.30 -9.98
N LEU A 75 7.93 -1.05 -8.85
CA LEU A 75 6.99 -2.00 -8.29
C LEU A 75 5.66 -1.97 -9.05
N GLY A 76 4.91 -3.11 -9.00
CA GLY A 76 3.49 -3.16 -9.31
C GLY A 76 2.68 -3.11 -8.02
N ALA A 77 1.63 -2.26 -7.94
CA ALA A 77 0.80 -2.17 -6.77
C ALA A 77 -0.65 -1.81 -7.08
N VAL A 78 -1.57 -2.39 -6.30
CA VAL A 78 -2.97 -1.98 -6.22
C VAL A 78 -3.26 -1.60 -4.77
N SER A 79 -3.78 -0.39 -4.53
CA SER A 79 -4.01 0.15 -3.19
C SER A 79 -5.50 0.36 -2.91
N PHE A 80 -5.89 0.04 -1.68
CA PHE A 80 -7.26 0.16 -1.18
C PHE A 80 -7.25 1.04 0.08
N LEU A 81 -7.98 2.16 0.02
CA LEU A 81 -8.14 3.05 1.16
C LEU A 81 -9.31 2.62 2.02
N HIS A 82 -9.05 2.30 3.27
CA HIS A 82 -10.06 2.05 4.28
C HIS A 82 -10.19 3.28 5.20
N ARG A 83 -11.40 3.78 5.35
CA ARG A 83 -11.67 4.99 6.16
C ARG A 83 -12.16 4.68 7.57
N PHE A 84 -12.65 3.44 7.78
CA PHE A 84 -13.27 3.02 9.03
C PHE A 84 -12.62 1.74 9.58
N GLY A 85 -12.55 1.65 10.90
CA GLY A 85 -12.25 0.41 11.60
C GLY A 85 -13.46 -0.50 11.75
N SER A 86 -13.28 -1.67 12.35
CA SER A 86 -14.35 -2.66 12.58
C SER A 86 -15.50 -2.15 13.45
N ALA A 87 -15.23 -1.17 14.32
CA ALA A 87 -16.20 -0.49 15.15
C ALA A 87 -16.78 0.79 14.51
N LEU A 88 -16.61 0.96 13.18
CA LEU A 88 -17.06 2.12 12.40
C LEU A 88 -16.47 3.47 12.85
N ASN A 89 -15.48 3.43 13.70
CA ASN A 89 -14.71 4.60 14.07
C ASN A 89 -13.82 5.07 12.91
N ARG A 90 -13.55 6.35 12.82
CA ARG A 90 -12.60 6.91 11.85
C ARG A 90 -11.22 6.29 12.07
N HIS A 91 -10.87 5.37 11.20
CA HIS A 91 -9.59 4.67 11.21
C HIS A 91 -9.07 4.55 9.79
N VAL A 92 -8.48 5.64 9.31
CA VAL A 92 -7.87 5.65 7.98
C VAL A 92 -6.63 4.75 8.00
N HIS A 93 -6.64 3.75 7.13
CA HIS A 93 -5.53 2.85 6.88
C HIS A 93 -5.52 2.43 5.42
N LEU A 94 -4.36 2.04 4.93
CA LEU A 94 -4.18 1.69 3.53
C LEU A 94 -3.72 0.24 3.44
N HIS A 95 -4.39 -0.53 2.59
CA HIS A 95 -3.93 -1.84 2.14
C HIS A 95 -3.35 -1.70 0.75
N ALA A 96 -2.17 -2.26 0.50
CA ALA A 96 -1.56 -2.32 -0.81
C ALA A 96 -1.16 -3.76 -1.12
N CYS A 97 -1.67 -4.31 -2.22
CA CYS A 97 -1.18 -5.56 -2.80
C CYS A 97 -0.04 -5.21 -3.75
N VAL A 98 1.18 -5.57 -3.40
CA VAL A 98 2.41 -5.18 -4.09
C VAL A 98 3.10 -6.43 -4.60
N THR A 99 3.63 -6.39 -5.84
CA THR A 99 4.51 -7.46 -6.34
C THR A 99 5.73 -7.62 -5.45
N ASP A 100 6.11 -8.85 -5.11
CA ASP A 100 7.22 -9.14 -4.16
C ASP A 100 8.59 -9.08 -4.87
N GLY A 101 8.78 -7.99 -5.61
CA GLY A 101 9.93 -7.66 -6.44
C GLY A 101 9.66 -6.41 -7.29
N VAL A 102 10.52 -6.16 -8.26
CA VAL A 102 10.44 -5.00 -9.14
C VAL A 102 10.54 -5.39 -10.62
N PHE A 103 9.98 -4.57 -11.48
CA PHE A 103 10.04 -4.71 -12.92
C PHE A 103 11.14 -3.81 -13.47
N MET A 104 12.08 -4.42 -14.19
CA MET A 104 13.10 -3.71 -14.96
C MET A 104 12.57 -3.47 -16.38
N PRO A 105 12.48 -2.22 -16.82
CA PRO A 105 12.16 -1.94 -18.21
C PRO A 105 13.25 -2.48 -19.14
N PRO A 106 12.93 -2.78 -20.42
CA PRO A 106 13.91 -3.24 -21.39
C PRO A 106 15.05 -2.23 -21.55
N ALA A 107 16.25 -2.72 -21.86
CA ALA A 107 17.41 -1.88 -22.11
C ALA A 107 17.14 -0.93 -23.30
N THR A 108 17.59 0.33 -23.18
CA THR A 108 17.49 1.32 -24.26
C THR A 108 18.19 0.78 -25.51
N GLY A 109 17.43 0.59 -26.60
CA GLY A 109 17.98 0.02 -27.86
C GLY A 109 17.61 -1.45 -28.16
N SER A 110 16.99 -2.15 -27.20
CA SER A 110 16.27 -3.40 -27.51
C SER A 110 14.93 -3.09 -28.18
N ALA A 111 14.38 -4.04 -28.96
CA ALA A 111 13.09 -3.89 -29.61
C ALA A 111 12.06 -3.33 -28.56
N SER A 112 11.38 -2.22 -28.90
CA SER A 112 10.58 -1.44 -27.95
C SER A 112 9.39 -2.19 -27.34
N ASP A 113 9.12 -3.40 -27.82
CA ASP A 113 7.96 -4.24 -27.42
C ASP A 113 8.31 -5.37 -26.43
N ALA A 114 9.57 -5.45 -25.97
CA ALA A 114 9.92 -6.48 -24.97
C ALA A 114 9.25 -6.16 -23.62
N PRO A 115 8.56 -7.14 -22.99
CA PRO A 115 7.96 -6.93 -21.69
C PRO A 115 9.05 -6.65 -20.63
N PRO A 116 8.74 -5.86 -19.57
CA PRO A 116 9.66 -5.62 -18.48
C PRO A 116 10.00 -6.92 -17.75
N ALA A 117 11.27 -7.11 -17.40
CA ALA A 117 11.75 -8.28 -16.66
C ALA A 117 11.42 -8.14 -15.17
N PHE A 118 10.82 -9.16 -14.57
CA PHE A 118 10.58 -9.22 -13.14
C PHE A 118 11.82 -9.70 -12.38
N LEU A 119 12.26 -8.93 -11.40
CA LEU A 119 13.32 -9.27 -10.46
C LEU A 119 12.71 -9.53 -9.08
N PRO A 120 12.68 -10.77 -8.59
CA PRO A 120 12.15 -11.08 -7.27
C PRO A 120 13.03 -10.48 -6.18
N ALA A 121 12.40 -9.95 -5.13
CA ALA A 121 13.10 -9.50 -3.93
C ALA A 121 13.48 -10.68 -3.03
N ARG A 122 14.59 -10.55 -2.27
CA ARG A 122 14.84 -11.46 -1.16
C ARG A 122 13.73 -11.39 -0.12
N PRO A 123 13.57 -12.41 0.73
CA PRO A 123 12.61 -12.36 1.84
C PRO A 123 12.75 -11.09 2.68
N ILE A 124 11.63 -10.45 2.98
CA ILE A 124 11.55 -9.27 3.84
C ILE A 124 11.61 -9.73 5.31
N ASN A 125 12.46 -9.12 6.09
CA ASN A 125 12.67 -9.43 7.49
C ASN A 125 12.13 -8.32 8.43
N PRO A 126 12.06 -8.56 9.75
CA PRO A 126 11.55 -7.56 10.70
C PRO A 126 12.34 -6.25 10.73
N ALA A 127 13.65 -6.27 10.48
CA ALA A 127 14.48 -5.06 10.42
C ALA A 127 14.13 -4.21 9.18
N ASP A 128 13.83 -4.84 8.05
CA ASP A 128 13.34 -4.14 6.86
C ASP A 128 12.04 -3.40 7.15
N LEU A 129 11.08 -4.07 7.83
CA LEU A 129 9.79 -3.47 8.20
C LEU A 129 9.97 -2.30 9.17
N ALA A 130 10.82 -2.45 10.18
CA ALA A 130 11.13 -1.36 11.12
C ALA A 130 11.75 -0.16 10.40
N ALA A 131 12.69 -0.40 9.49
CA ALA A 131 13.33 0.66 8.71
C ALA A 131 12.35 1.40 7.79
N VAL A 132 11.46 0.68 7.11
CA VAL A 132 10.41 1.28 6.26
C VAL A 132 9.44 2.08 7.12
N THR A 133 8.98 1.51 8.25
CA THR A 133 8.05 2.20 9.16
C THR A 133 8.62 3.53 9.63
N GLU A 134 9.89 3.55 10.04
CA GLU A 134 10.55 4.77 10.51
C GLU A 134 10.72 5.81 9.39
N LYS A 135 11.11 5.39 8.18
CA LYS A 135 11.23 6.29 7.03
C LYS A 135 9.89 6.89 6.64
N VAL A 136 8.82 6.06 6.59
CA VAL A 136 7.47 6.53 6.31
C VAL A 136 7.01 7.50 7.38
N ARG A 137 7.19 7.18 8.68
CA ARG A 137 6.87 8.06 9.81
C ARG A 137 7.47 9.45 9.63
N ARG A 138 8.79 9.51 9.44
CA ARG A 138 9.52 10.80 9.29
C ARG A 138 9.04 11.59 8.07
N ARG A 139 8.86 10.95 6.93
CA ARG A 139 8.41 11.61 5.70
C ARG A 139 6.97 12.11 5.81
N VAL A 140 6.07 11.32 6.40
CA VAL A 140 4.67 11.73 6.61
C VAL A 140 4.60 12.91 7.56
N ILE A 141 5.23 12.86 8.74
CA ILE A 141 5.25 13.98 9.69
C ILE A 141 5.86 15.24 9.06
N HIS A 142 6.95 15.08 8.30
CA HIS A 142 7.57 16.19 7.58
C HIS A 142 6.61 16.83 6.56
N TRP A 143 5.89 16.01 5.78
CA TRP A 143 4.90 16.50 4.82
C TRP A 143 3.76 17.26 5.52
N PHE A 144 3.21 16.72 6.63
CA PHE A 144 2.17 17.38 7.41
C PHE A 144 2.64 18.73 7.96
N ARG A 145 3.91 18.82 8.36
CA ARG A 145 4.52 20.09 8.80
C ARG A 145 4.64 21.09 7.64
N LEU A 146 5.15 20.67 6.50
CA LEU A 146 5.33 21.55 5.33
C LEU A 146 4.00 22.11 4.81
N THR A 147 2.94 21.31 4.86
CA THR A 147 1.57 21.71 4.46
C THR A 147 0.82 22.46 5.56
N ARG A 148 1.48 22.74 6.70
CA ARG A 148 0.89 23.43 7.87
C ARG A 148 -0.31 22.72 8.48
N LEU A 149 -0.47 21.42 8.24
CA LEU A 149 -1.46 20.57 8.92
C LEU A 149 -1.02 20.19 10.33
N LEU A 150 0.29 20.19 10.59
CA LEU A 150 0.90 20.13 11.91
C LEU A 150 1.79 21.35 12.10
N ASP A 151 1.73 21.97 13.26
CA ASP A 151 2.73 22.96 13.67
C ASP A 151 4.07 22.29 13.95
N THR A 152 5.13 23.12 14.04
CA THR A 152 6.51 22.62 14.21
C THR A 152 6.70 21.90 15.54
N ALA A 153 6.06 22.38 16.62
CA ALA A 153 6.19 21.79 17.96
C ALA A 153 5.50 20.42 18.00
N ALA A 154 4.27 20.32 17.45
CA ALA A 154 3.54 19.07 17.35
C ALA A 154 4.26 18.02 16.47
N ALA A 155 4.89 18.46 15.37
CA ALA A 155 5.65 17.57 14.51
C ALA A 155 6.93 17.07 15.24
N ALA A 156 7.62 17.94 15.98
CA ALA A 156 8.79 17.56 16.78
C ALA A 156 8.41 16.60 17.89
N ASP A 157 7.32 16.88 18.63
CA ASP A 157 6.78 16.02 19.68
C ASP A 157 6.47 14.61 19.12
N MET A 158 5.75 14.49 18.01
CA MET A 158 5.45 13.20 17.40
C MET A 158 6.69 12.40 16.98
N LEU A 159 7.82 13.05 16.71
CA LEU A 159 9.07 12.39 16.38
C LEU A 159 9.79 11.82 17.61
N THR A 160 9.45 12.25 18.83
CA THR A 160 10.02 11.72 20.07
C THR A 160 9.25 10.53 20.64
N TRP A 161 8.04 10.24 20.15
CA TRP A 161 7.21 9.17 20.69
C TRP A 161 7.86 7.79 20.52
N GLU A 162 8.08 7.07 21.61
CA GLU A 162 8.57 5.68 21.60
C GLU A 162 7.59 4.76 20.85
N ASN A 163 6.30 4.84 21.19
CA ASN A 163 5.25 4.22 20.42
C ASN A 163 4.67 5.25 19.43
N SER A 164 5.24 5.30 18.25
CA SER A 164 4.91 6.31 17.25
C SER A 164 3.46 6.24 16.76
N GLY A 165 2.76 5.13 16.99
CA GLY A 165 1.43 4.87 16.46
C GLY A 165 1.39 4.63 14.95
N PHE A 166 2.56 4.65 14.27
CA PHE A 166 2.71 4.12 12.92
C PHE A 166 2.97 2.61 13.00
N SER A 167 2.28 1.85 12.18
CA SER A 167 2.46 0.40 12.09
C SER A 167 2.39 -0.02 10.63
N ILE A 168 3.37 -0.81 10.20
CA ILE A 168 3.37 -1.45 8.90
C ILE A 168 3.42 -2.96 9.11
N ASP A 169 2.48 -3.67 8.50
CA ASP A 169 2.45 -5.12 8.41
C ASP A 169 2.65 -5.56 6.96
N ALA A 170 3.39 -6.63 6.75
CA ALA A 170 3.63 -7.25 5.45
C ALA A 170 3.75 -8.78 5.57
N SER A 171 3.01 -9.37 6.51
CA SER A 171 3.07 -10.80 6.84
C SER A 171 2.40 -11.68 5.79
N VAL A 172 1.37 -11.17 5.10
CA VAL A 172 0.61 -11.94 4.11
C VAL A 172 1.33 -11.90 2.76
N ARG A 173 1.75 -13.07 2.29
CA ARG A 173 2.43 -13.27 1.00
C ARG A 173 1.78 -14.40 0.25
N ILE A 174 1.47 -14.18 -1.02
CA ILE A 174 0.96 -15.18 -1.96
C ILE A 174 2.02 -15.40 -3.02
N ALA A 175 2.45 -16.64 -3.18
CA ALA A 175 3.45 -17.01 -4.16
C ALA A 175 3.00 -18.29 -4.89
N LEU A 176 3.51 -18.48 -6.09
CA LEU A 176 3.40 -19.77 -6.79
C LEU A 176 4.25 -20.79 -6.03
N ILE A 177 3.60 -21.75 -5.39
CA ILE A 177 4.23 -22.88 -4.74
C ILE A 177 3.97 -24.08 -5.65
N ASP A 178 5.00 -24.81 -6.02
CA ASP A 178 4.94 -26.07 -6.80
C ASP A 178 4.13 -26.00 -8.12
N ARG A 179 4.10 -24.83 -8.77
CA ARG A 179 3.34 -24.60 -10.01
C ARG A 179 1.83 -24.78 -9.89
N ASP A 180 1.29 -24.75 -8.68
CA ASP A 180 -0.16 -24.78 -8.45
C ASP A 180 -0.78 -23.41 -8.76
N VAL A 181 -0.94 -23.15 -10.06
CA VAL A 181 -1.48 -21.90 -10.60
C VAL A 181 -2.93 -21.65 -10.14
N PRO A 182 -3.84 -22.65 -10.14
CA PRO A 182 -5.21 -22.44 -9.63
C PRO A 182 -5.25 -21.99 -8.18
N SER A 183 -4.47 -22.60 -7.29
CA SER A 183 -4.41 -22.22 -5.87
C SER A 183 -3.86 -20.81 -5.67
N TYR A 184 -2.87 -20.41 -6.46
CA TYR A 184 -2.34 -19.04 -6.47
C TYR A 184 -3.44 -18.01 -6.80
N PHE A 185 -4.15 -18.20 -7.91
CA PHE A 185 -5.20 -17.28 -8.34
C PHE A 185 -6.36 -17.21 -7.33
N HIS A 186 -6.78 -18.35 -6.79
CA HIS A 186 -7.81 -18.40 -5.75
C HIS A 186 -7.41 -17.62 -4.50
N SER A 187 -6.17 -17.81 -4.02
CA SER A 187 -5.63 -17.10 -2.85
C SER A 187 -5.50 -15.62 -3.09
N LEU A 188 -5.04 -15.21 -4.28
CA LEU A 188 -4.92 -13.81 -4.67
C LEU A 188 -6.29 -13.14 -4.79
N GLU A 189 -7.27 -13.80 -5.41
CA GLU A 189 -8.63 -13.28 -5.51
C GLU A 189 -9.26 -13.11 -4.12
N HIS A 190 -9.07 -14.08 -3.22
CA HIS A 190 -9.56 -13.99 -1.84
C HIS A 190 -8.93 -12.78 -1.10
N LEU A 191 -7.62 -12.57 -1.25
CA LEU A 191 -6.94 -11.42 -0.67
C LEU A 191 -7.49 -10.10 -1.21
N LEU A 192 -7.67 -9.98 -2.53
CA LEU A 192 -8.20 -8.78 -3.17
C LEU A 192 -9.64 -8.50 -2.77
N ARG A 193 -10.48 -9.53 -2.64
CA ARG A 193 -11.84 -9.41 -2.10
C ARG A 193 -11.84 -8.87 -0.68
N TYR A 194 -10.91 -9.35 0.16
CA TYR A 194 -10.73 -8.85 1.51
C TYR A 194 -10.32 -7.35 1.51
N CYS A 195 -9.32 -6.98 0.71
CA CYS A 195 -8.85 -5.61 0.60
C CYS A 195 -9.89 -4.65 0.00
N ALA A 196 -10.69 -5.13 -0.96
CA ALA A 196 -11.75 -4.33 -1.60
C ALA A 196 -13.05 -4.27 -0.79
N ARG A 197 -13.11 -4.93 0.39
CA ARG A 197 -14.34 -5.03 1.18
C ARG A 197 -14.81 -3.64 1.64
N PRO A 198 -16.10 -3.29 1.42
CA PRO A 198 -16.66 -2.06 1.98
C PRO A 198 -16.72 -2.18 3.50
N PRO A 199 -16.71 -1.04 4.22
CA PRO A 199 -16.84 -1.03 5.69
C PRO A 199 -18.14 -1.66 6.17
N PHE A 200 -19.16 -1.68 5.29
CA PHE A 200 -20.48 -2.28 5.55
C PHE A 200 -20.81 -3.31 4.48
N ALA A 201 -21.33 -4.45 4.88
CA ALA A 201 -22.10 -5.29 3.99
C ALA A 201 -23.47 -4.60 3.82
N LEU A 202 -23.84 -4.28 2.58
CA LEU A 202 -25.14 -3.62 2.29
C LEU A 202 -26.33 -4.42 2.87
N GLU A 203 -26.19 -5.72 2.95
CA GLU A 203 -27.18 -6.64 3.53
C GLU A 203 -27.39 -6.44 5.05
N ARG A 204 -26.46 -5.76 5.72
CA ARG A 204 -26.53 -5.43 7.15
C ARG A 204 -27.00 -4.00 7.44
N LEU A 205 -27.25 -3.22 6.40
CA LEU A 205 -27.79 -1.87 6.51
C LEU A 205 -29.32 -1.94 6.35
N SER A 206 -30.03 -1.74 7.46
CA SER A 206 -31.45 -1.42 7.45
C SER A 206 -31.63 0.07 7.72
N VAL A 207 -32.31 0.78 6.82
CA VAL A 207 -32.71 2.16 7.03
C VAL A 207 -34.12 2.14 7.61
N THR A 208 -34.23 2.45 8.90
CA THR A 208 -35.54 2.61 9.54
C THR A 208 -35.88 4.10 9.49
N ARG A 209 -36.94 4.48 8.79
CA ARG A 209 -37.48 5.83 8.84
C ARG A 209 -38.34 5.97 10.10
N GLY A 210 -38.07 6.98 10.90
CA GLY A 210 -38.94 7.36 12.01
C GLY A 210 -40.33 7.77 11.50
N ALA A 211 -41.32 7.76 12.39
CA ALA A 211 -42.70 8.15 12.07
C ALA A 211 -42.81 9.63 11.56
N ASP A 212 -41.76 10.43 11.80
CA ASP A 212 -41.55 11.81 11.34
C ASP A 212 -40.87 11.92 9.97
N GLY A 213 -40.58 10.80 9.30
CA GLY A 213 -39.95 10.76 7.97
C GLY A 213 -38.45 11.06 7.96
N GLN A 214 -37.81 11.27 9.11
CA GLN A 214 -36.36 11.44 9.22
C GLN A 214 -35.63 10.07 9.21
N ILE A 215 -34.41 10.06 8.64
CA ILE A 215 -33.52 8.89 8.55
C ILE A 215 -32.60 8.86 9.76
#